data_dc381f2b90f5581881053d4128f8d4f7
#
_entry.id   dc381f2b90f5581881053d4128f8d4f7
#
_cell.length_a   1.000
_cell.length_b   1.000
_cell.length_c   1.000
_cell.angle_alpha   90.00
_cell.angle_beta   90.00
_cell.angle_gamma   90.00
#
_symmetry.space_group_name_H-M   'P 1'
#
loop_
_entity.id
_entity.type
_entity.pdbx_description
1 polymer ?
#
loop_
_entity_poly.entity_id
_entity_poly.type
_entity_poly.pdbx_seq_one_letter_code
_entity_poly.pdbx_strand_id
1 'polypeptide(L)'
;STNKNIDDINDIDEKMTEETKQKVVVFCIPGKSFTSRFLVGWSELLLQCLVNNYRPILCQENDRNIFIQRNKCLGGNILEGSKDQKPFRGQLEYDYIVWIDPNVIFTFKDLQKLLNSNYDVTSGVYTLNPVNNITNVVKELDYKFYKENGTFKFLSKEEIIKMDKIDNRYFEADFVDLGWTCIKKGISEKIEYPWFSVDDDEDVALFTDCYSYCKKLKKNGVKIMIDSSIMLDYSEV
;
A
#
# COMPACT_ATOMS: atom_id res chain seq x y z
N SER A 1 -48.54 21.89 7.44
CA SER A 1 -48.07 20.54 7.01
C SER A 1 -47.18 20.60 5.76
N THR A 2 -46.40 21.66 5.57
CA THR A 2 -45.58 21.87 4.36
C THR A 2 -44.06 21.82 4.63
N ASN A 3 -43.61 21.70 5.88
CA ASN A 3 -42.17 21.67 6.19
C ASN A 3 -41.51 20.27 6.19
N LYS A 4 -42.30 19.18 6.17
CA LYS A 4 -41.74 17.82 6.15
C LYS A 4 -41.12 17.39 4.82
N ASN A 5 -41.56 17.98 3.71
CA ASN A 5 -41.12 17.61 2.36
C ASN A 5 -39.77 18.24 1.93
N ILE A 6 -39.31 19.32 2.62
CA ILE A 6 -38.08 20.02 2.21
C ILE A 6 -36.87 19.35 2.85
N ASP A 7 -37.01 18.87 4.08
CA ASP A 7 -35.92 18.17 4.79
C ASP A 7 -35.65 16.80 4.15
N ASP A 8 -36.70 16.09 3.73
CA ASP A 8 -36.59 14.79 3.02
C ASP A 8 -35.95 14.94 1.62
N ILE A 9 -36.18 16.07 0.93
CA ILE A 9 -35.56 16.34 -0.38
C ILE A 9 -34.08 16.71 -0.22
N ASN A 10 -33.74 17.50 0.77
CA ASN A 10 -32.34 17.86 1.06
C ASN A 10 -31.51 16.63 1.50
N ASP A 11 -32.08 15.72 2.29
CA ASP A 11 -31.45 14.44 2.67
C ASP A 11 -31.24 13.50 1.49
N ILE A 12 -32.14 13.54 0.49
CA ILE A 12 -32.00 12.75 -0.74
C ILE A 12 -30.94 13.36 -1.65
N ASP A 13 -30.92 14.69 -1.78
CA ASP A 13 -29.92 15.40 -2.60
C ASP A 13 -28.51 15.28 -1.96
N GLU A 14 -28.36 15.36 -0.63
CA GLU A 14 -27.09 15.13 0.04
C GLU A 14 -26.62 13.66 -0.12
N LYS A 15 -27.49 12.68 0.01
CA LYS A 15 -27.16 11.27 -0.23
C LYS A 15 -26.83 10.99 -1.69
N MET A 16 -27.56 11.58 -2.65
CA MET A 16 -27.23 11.46 -4.08
C MET A 16 -25.92 12.13 -4.43
N THR A 17 -25.52 13.22 -3.79
CA THR A 17 -24.24 13.87 -4.00
C THR A 17 -23.07 13.09 -3.40
N GLU A 18 -23.25 12.33 -2.31
CA GLU A 18 -22.22 11.45 -1.77
C GLU A 18 -22.03 10.18 -2.60
N GLU A 19 -23.09 9.57 -3.12
CA GLU A 19 -23.02 8.39 -4.00
C GLU A 19 -22.40 8.68 -5.38
N THR A 20 -22.38 9.93 -5.83
CA THR A 20 -21.78 10.33 -7.13
C THR A 20 -20.35 10.82 -7.03
N LYS A 21 -19.82 11.06 -5.82
CA LYS A 21 -18.46 11.55 -5.64
C LYS A 21 -17.44 10.46 -5.98
N GLN A 22 -16.59 10.74 -6.98
CA GLN A 22 -15.47 9.84 -7.32
C GLN A 22 -14.55 9.63 -6.12
N LYS A 23 -14.17 8.38 -5.86
CA LYS A 23 -13.13 8.07 -4.88
C LYS A 23 -11.75 8.28 -5.48
N VAL A 24 -10.91 9.00 -4.76
CA VAL A 24 -9.56 9.35 -5.20
C VAL A 24 -8.58 8.27 -4.75
N VAL A 25 -7.87 7.69 -5.71
CA VAL A 25 -6.81 6.70 -5.47
C VAL A 25 -5.49 7.30 -5.90
N VAL A 26 -4.58 7.49 -4.95
CA VAL A 26 -3.21 7.96 -5.22
C VAL A 26 -2.33 6.73 -5.38
N PHE A 27 -1.77 6.56 -6.56
CA PHE A 27 -0.82 5.50 -6.87
C PHE A 27 0.60 5.99 -6.66
N CYS A 28 1.28 5.45 -5.65
CA CYS A 28 2.69 5.70 -5.37
C CYS A 28 3.54 4.61 -6.03
N ILE A 29 4.26 4.97 -7.07
CA ILE A 29 5.05 4.04 -7.89
C ILE A 29 6.51 4.47 -7.89
N PRO A 30 7.31 4.06 -6.89
CA PRO A 30 8.73 4.35 -6.87
C PRO A 30 9.43 3.48 -7.92
N GLY A 31 10.28 4.07 -8.76
CA GLY A 31 11.02 3.28 -9.75
C GLY A 31 11.68 4.13 -10.81
N LYS A 32 12.72 3.57 -11.42
CA LYS A 32 13.49 4.22 -12.47
C LYS A 32 13.06 3.78 -13.88
N SER A 33 12.69 2.52 -14.02
CA SER A 33 12.34 1.88 -15.29
C SER A 33 11.14 0.97 -15.11
N PHE A 34 10.37 0.80 -16.17
CA PHE A 34 9.17 0.01 -16.19
C PHE A 34 9.17 -0.88 -17.43
N THR A 35 8.74 -2.13 -17.26
CA THR A 35 8.61 -3.07 -18.38
C THR A 35 7.45 -2.67 -19.30
N SER A 36 7.48 -3.14 -20.55
CA SER A 36 6.34 -2.99 -21.47
C SER A 36 5.07 -3.62 -20.88
N ARG A 37 5.21 -4.72 -20.16
CA ARG A 37 4.11 -5.41 -19.49
C ARG A 37 3.50 -4.54 -18.37
N PHE A 38 4.34 -3.86 -17.58
CA PHE A 38 3.88 -2.89 -16.60
C PHE A 38 3.11 -1.74 -17.27
N LEU A 39 3.64 -1.18 -18.36
CA LEU A 39 3.01 -0.08 -19.07
C LEU A 39 1.60 -0.45 -19.59
N VAL A 40 1.44 -1.63 -20.16
CA VAL A 40 0.13 -2.13 -20.62
C VAL A 40 -0.82 -2.30 -19.44
N GLY A 41 -0.40 -3.00 -18.38
CA GLY A 41 -1.21 -3.20 -17.17
C GLY A 41 -1.62 -1.89 -16.51
N TRP A 42 -0.71 -0.92 -16.44
CA TRP A 42 -0.97 0.42 -15.90
C TRP A 42 -2.00 1.18 -16.76
N SER A 43 -1.87 1.14 -18.08
CA SER A 43 -2.82 1.80 -18.98
C SER A 43 -4.23 1.21 -18.84
N GLU A 44 -4.36 -0.11 -18.77
CA GLU A 44 -5.63 -0.79 -18.52
C GLU A 44 -6.20 -0.45 -17.15
N LEU A 45 -5.36 -0.41 -16.10
CA LEU A 45 -5.78 -0.04 -14.75
C LEU A 45 -6.39 1.36 -14.71
N LEU A 46 -5.75 2.34 -15.36
CA LEU A 46 -6.25 3.72 -15.42
C LEU A 46 -7.63 3.80 -16.09
N LEU A 47 -7.80 3.14 -17.22
CA LEU A 47 -9.10 3.10 -17.92
C LEU A 47 -10.18 2.48 -17.04
N GLN A 48 -9.88 1.38 -16.37
CA GLN A 48 -10.81 0.71 -15.47
C GLN A 48 -11.14 1.55 -14.23
N CYS A 49 -10.19 2.29 -13.69
CA CYS A 49 -10.44 3.23 -12.61
C CYS A 49 -11.51 4.27 -13.02
N LEU A 50 -11.34 4.88 -14.18
CA LEU A 50 -12.27 5.90 -14.66
C LEU A 50 -13.67 5.34 -14.90
N VAL A 51 -13.77 4.16 -15.51
CA VAL A 51 -15.05 3.47 -15.77
C VAL A 51 -15.77 3.09 -14.46
N ASN A 52 -15.02 2.78 -13.41
CA ASN A 52 -15.56 2.35 -12.11
C ASN A 52 -15.64 3.49 -11.08
N ASN A 53 -15.68 4.72 -11.54
CA ASN A 53 -15.85 5.92 -10.70
C ASN A 53 -14.72 6.17 -9.69
N TYR A 54 -13.49 5.79 -10.03
CA TYR A 54 -12.29 6.18 -9.31
C TYR A 54 -11.55 7.27 -10.07
N ARG A 55 -11.00 8.23 -9.32
CA ARG A 55 -10.08 9.24 -9.85
C ARG A 55 -8.64 8.82 -9.52
N PRO A 56 -7.88 8.35 -10.51
CA PRO A 56 -6.48 7.98 -10.29
C PRO A 56 -5.59 9.22 -10.28
N ILE A 57 -4.63 9.24 -9.34
CA ILE A 57 -3.55 10.22 -9.27
C ILE A 57 -2.23 9.45 -9.22
N LEU A 58 -1.31 9.79 -10.11
CA LEU A 58 0.01 9.15 -10.15
C LEU A 58 1.04 10.00 -9.41
N CYS A 59 1.72 9.39 -8.43
CA CYS A 59 2.91 9.90 -7.77
C CYS A 59 4.07 8.95 -8.08
N GLN A 60 4.77 9.23 -9.17
CA GLN A 60 5.94 8.48 -9.60
C GLN A 60 7.20 9.28 -9.30
N GLU A 61 8.14 8.67 -8.61
CA GLU A 61 9.40 9.27 -8.24
C GLU A 61 10.56 8.33 -8.54
N ASN A 62 11.71 8.93 -8.84
CA ASN A 62 12.96 8.23 -9.02
C ASN A 62 14.07 8.98 -8.29
N ASP A 63 14.74 8.31 -7.38
CA ASP A 63 15.89 8.82 -6.66
C ASP A 63 16.92 7.69 -6.50
N ARG A 64 18.21 8.06 -6.34
CA ARG A 64 19.25 7.06 -6.07
C ARG A 64 19.10 6.41 -4.70
N ASN A 65 18.54 7.15 -3.76
CA ASN A 65 18.25 6.68 -2.42
C ASN A 65 16.78 6.28 -2.33
N ILE A 66 16.51 5.00 -2.09
CA ILE A 66 15.16 4.44 -2.05
C ILE A 66 14.29 5.06 -0.93
N PHE A 67 14.87 5.40 0.21
CA PHE A 67 14.12 6.07 1.29
C PHE A 67 13.66 7.47 0.86
N ILE A 68 14.54 8.23 0.20
CA ILE A 68 14.19 9.55 -0.35
C ILE A 68 13.11 9.39 -1.43
N GLN A 69 13.27 8.42 -2.32
CA GLN A 69 12.31 8.13 -3.38
C GLN A 69 10.90 7.87 -2.83
N ARG A 70 10.78 7.01 -1.81
CA ARG A 70 9.47 6.71 -1.21
C ARG A 70 8.89 7.91 -0.46
N ASN A 71 9.70 8.67 0.28
CA ASN A 71 9.24 9.89 0.92
C ASN A 71 8.74 10.92 -0.11
N LYS A 72 9.41 11.07 -1.25
CA LYS A 72 8.98 11.95 -2.35
C LYS A 72 7.64 11.51 -2.95
N CYS A 73 7.38 10.21 -3.08
CA CYS A 73 6.07 9.70 -3.54
C CYS A 73 4.92 10.20 -2.66
N LEU A 74 5.15 10.39 -1.36
CA LEU A 74 4.19 10.98 -0.43
C LEU A 74 4.30 12.53 -0.34
N GLY A 75 5.04 13.16 -1.24
CA GLY A 75 5.22 14.62 -1.26
C GLY A 75 6.20 15.14 -0.21
N GLY A 76 7.02 14.29 0.39
CA GLY A 76 8.06 14.68 1.34
C GLY A 76 9.20 15.44 0.65
N ASN A 77 9.77 16.41 1.38
CA ASN A 77 10.92 17.18 0.93
C ASN A 77 12.03 17.14 1.97
N ILE A 78 13.11 16.45 1.65
CA ILE A 78 14.26 16.30 2.54
C ILE A 78 14.93 17.65 2.87
N LEU A 79 14.81 18.65 1.99
CA LEU A 79 15.41 19.96 2.17
C LEU A 79 14.66 20.83 3.19
N GLU A 80 13.41 20.55 3.46
CA GLU A 80 12.62 21.28 4.45
C GLU A 80 12.95 20.87 5.89
N GLY A 81 13.48 19.67 6.11
CA GLY A 81 13.98 19.19 7.41
C GLY A 81 12.95 19.14 8.55
N SER A 82 11.69 19.39 8.28
CA SER A 82 10.62 19.46 9.26
C SER A 82 10.03 18.08 9.54
N LYS A 83 9.87 17.73 10.81
CA LYS A 83 9.15 16.53 11.25
C LYS A 83 7.64 16.66 11.09
N ASP A 84 7.14 17.86 10.91
CA ASP A 84 5.71 18.17 10.79
C ASP A 84 5.17 18.00 9.36
N GLN A 85 5.98 17.51 8.43
CA GLN A 85 5.54 17.23 7.06
C GLN A 85 4.38 16.23 7.06
N LYS A 86 3.36 16.54 6.27
CA LYS A 86 2.20 15.68 6.05
C LYS A 86 2.24 15.05 4.67
N PRO A 87 1.70 13.83 4.49
CA PRO A 87 1.53 13.26 3.16
C PRO A 87 0.85 14.27 2.22
N PHE A 88 1.42 14.42 1.02
CA PHE A 88 0.99 15.37 -0.01
C PHE A 88 0.86 16.82 0.51
N ARG A 89 1.67 17.19 1.50
CA ARG A 89 1.66 18.50 2.17
C ARG A 89 0.32 18.87 2.81
N GLY A 90 -0.55 17.90 3.08
CA GLY A 90 -1.92 18.12 3.56
C GLY A 90 -2.83 18.83 2.56
N GLN A 91 -2.46 18.92 1.28
CA GLN A 91 -3.18 19.69 0.25
C GLN A 91 -4.01 18.80 -0.69
N LEU A 92 -3.83 17.49 -0.64
CA LEU A 92 -4.54 16.54 -1.49
C LEU A 92 -5.59 15.78 -0.71
N GLU A 93 -6.84 15.96 -1.10
CA GLU A 93 -7.95 15.11 -0.64
C GLU A 93 -7.91 13.78 -1.41
N TYR A 94 -7.79 12.67 -0.68
CA TYR A 94 -7.76 11.33 -1.25
C TYR A 94 -8.50 10.32 -0.35
N ASP A 95 -8.86 9.16 -0.90
CA ASP A 95 -9.48 8.07 -0.16
C ASP A 95 -8.51 6.92 0.10
N TYR A 96 -7.62 6.65 -0.86
CA TYR A 96 -6.66 5.54 -0.81
C TYR A 96 -5.30 5.95 -1.34
N ILE A 97 -4.25 5.42 -0.72
CA ILE A 97 -2.90 5.34 -1.29
C ILE A 97 -2.67 3.89 -1.69
N VAL A 98 -2.24 3.65 -2.90
CA VAL A 98 -1.85 2.32 -3.39
C VAL A 98 -0.40 2.35 -3.82
N TRP A 99 0.44 1.61 -3.12
CA TRP A 99 1.84 1.39 -3.48
C TRP A 99 1.94 0.28 -4.51
N ILE A 100 2.66 0.52 -5.60
CA ILE A 100 2.91 -0.46 -6.66
C ILE A 100 4.41 -0.51 -6.95
N ASP A 101 5.00 -1.71 -6.82
CA ASP A 101 6.37 -1.97 -7.26
C ASP A 101 6.40 -2.07 -8.80
N PRO A 102 7.42 -1.53 -9.49
CA PRO A 102 7.56 -1.59 -10.95
C PRO A 102 7.54 -2.99 -11.55
N ASN A 103 7.88 -3.99 -10.74
CA ASN A 103 8.02 -5.37 -11.19
C ASN A 103 6.78 -6.23 -10.92
N VAL A 104 5.78 -5.72 -10.21
CA VAL A 104 4.53 -6.43 -9.92
C VAL A 104 3.63 -6.46 -11.15
N ILE A 105 3.05 -7.62 -11.43
CA ILE A 105 2.11 -7.83 -12.52
C ILE A 105 0.70 -7.91 -11.92
N PHE A 106 -0.14 -6.97 -12.26
CA PHE A 106 -1.43 -6.75 -11.63
C PHE A 106 -2.56 -6.56 -12.65
N THR A 107 -3.79 -6.73 -12.17
CA THR A 107 -5.02 -6.41 -12.91
C THR A 107 -5.90 -5.44 -12.09
N PHE A 108 -6.90 -4.86 -12.73
CA PHE A 108 -7.90 -4.04 -12.03
C PHE A 108 -8.69 -4.86 -10.99
N LYS A 109 -8.94 -6.14 -11.24
CA LYS A 109 -9.59 -7.02 -10.28
C LYS A 109 -8.78 -7.17 -8.98
N ASP A 110 -7.46 -7.21 -9.09
CA ASP A 110 -6.57 -7.23 -7.93
C ASP A 110 -6.65 -5.91 -7.15
N LEU A 111 -6.72 -4.78 -7.85
CA LEU A 111 -6.95 -3.47 -7.23
C LEU A 111 -8.31 -3.42 -6.51
N GLN A 112 -9.38 -3.89 -7.14
CA GLN A 112 -10.70 -3.90 -6.51
C GLN A 112 -10.72 -4.68 -5.19
N LYS A 113 -10.00 -5.79 -5.11
CA LYS A 113 -9.87 -6.56 -3.87
C LYS A 113 -9.20 -5.74 -2.77
N LEU A 114 -8.15 -4.96 -3.09
CA LEU A 114 -7.53 -4.05 -2.13
C LEU A 114 -8.49 -2.95 -1.67
N LEU A 115 -9.14 -2.25 -2.61
CA LEU A 115 -10.00 -1.12 -2.33
C LEU A 115 -11.27 -1.51 -1.56
N ASN A 116 -11.77 -2.73 -1.79
CA ASN A 116 -12.97 -3.26 -1.12
C ASN A 116 -12.68 -3.88 0.26
N SER A 117 -11.43 -3.91 0.68
CA SER A 117 -11.08 -4.38 2.03
C SER A 117 -11.60 -3.43 3.11
N ASN A 118 -12.08 -3.99 4.22
CA ASN A 118 -12.52 -3.22 5.37
C ASN A 118 -11.37 -2.77 6.30
N TYR A 119 -10.14 -3.19 6.01
CA TYR A 119 -8.97 -2.88 6.83
C TYR A 119 -8.29 -1.59 6.40
N ASP A 120 -7.61 -0.93 7.34
CA ASP A 120 -6.88 0.32 7.11
C ASP A 120 -5.66 0.13 6.20
N VAL A 121 -4.98 -1.00 6.34
CA VAL A 121 -3.85 -1.41 5.49
C VAL A 121 -4.10 -2.82 5.01
N THR A 122 -4.12 -3.00 3.69
CA THR A 122 -4.29 -4.30 3.04
C THR A 122 -3.24 -4.48 1.97
N SER A 123 -2.53 -5.58 2.01
CA SER A 123 -1.55 -5.96 0.99
C SER A 123 -1.93 -7.25 0.29
N GLY A 124 -1.68 -7.30 -1.00
CA GLY A 124 -1.59 -8.55 -1.76
C GLY A 124 -0.23 -9.22 -1.58
N VAL A 125 -0.11 -10.40 -2.16
CA VAL A 125 1.06 -11.25 -2.11
C VAL A 125 1.69 -11.32 -3.49
N TYR A 126 3.00 -11.21 -3.55
CA TYR A 126 3.79 -11.49 -4.75
C TYR A 126 5.11 -12.18 -4.37
N THR A 127 5.71 -12.87 -5.32
CA THR A 127 6.92 -13.64 -5.09
C THR A 127 8.15 -12.78 -5.32
N LEU A 128 8.96 -12.55 -4.28
CA LEU A 128 10.24 -11.83 -4.38
C LEU A 128 11.33 -12.68 -5.03
N ASN A 129 11.29 -13.97 -4.79
CA ASN A 129 12.24 -14.93 -5.34
C ASN A 129 11.50 -16.14 -5.91
N PRO A 130 11.39 -16.24 -7.25
CA PRO A 130 10.66 -17.34 -7.88
C PRO A 130 11.30 -18.71 -7.70
N VAL A 131 12.61 -18.76 -7.45
CA VAL A 131 13.33 -20.05 -7.25
C VAL A 131 12.90 -20.71 -5.95
N ASN A 132 12.73 -19.91 -4.89
CA ASN A 132 12.40 -20.41 -3.56
C ASN A 132 10.93 -20.16 -3.18
N ASN A 133 10.12 -19.61 -4.09
CA ASN A 133 8.73 -19.19 -3.83
C ASN A 133 8.56 -18.29 -2.62
N ILE A 134 9.58 -17.49 -2.28
CA ILE A 134 9.56 -16.56 -1.15
C ILE A 134 8.73 -15.34 -1.52
N THR A 135 7.78 -15.00 -0.65
CA THR A 135 6.86 -13.87 -0.86
C THR A 135 7.35 -12.59 -0.16
N ASN A 136 6.60 -11.52 -0.37
CA ASN A 136 6.83 -10.21 0.24
C ASN A 136 6.36 -10.09 1.70
N VAL A 137 5.98 -11.19 2.38
CA VAL A 137 5.31 -11.17 3.68
C VAL A 137 6.16 -11.83 4.77
N VAL A 138 6.32 -11.14 5.90
CA VAL A 138 6.81 -11.70 7.16
C VAL A 138 5.68 -11.67 8.18
N LYS A 139 5.21 -12.84 8.60
CA LYS A 139 4.08 -12.94 9.52
C LYS A 139 4.46 -12.44 10.92
N GLU A 140 5.63 -12.79 11.39
CA GLU A 140 6.15 -12.43 12.71
C GLU A 140 7.63 -12.05 12.62
N LEU A 141 7.98 -10.91 13.20
CA LEU A 141 9.37 -10.43 13.26
C LEU A 141 10.14 -11.15 14.38
N ASP A 142 10.71 -12.29 14.04
CA ASP A 142 11.58 -13.05 14.96
C ASP A 142 13.02 -12.50 14.92
N TYR A 143 13.36 -11.65 15.88
CA TYR A 143 14.70 -11.04 15.98
C TYR A 143 15.79 -12.06 16.34
N LYS A 144 15.46 -13.16 17.02
CA LYS A 144 16.43 -14.23 17.27
C LYS A 144 16.79 -14.91 15.96
N PHE A 145 15.78 -15.26 15.17
CA PHE A 145 16.00 -15.81 13.84
C PHE A 145 16.82 -14.87 12.96
N TYR A 146 16.52 -13.55 13.00
CA TYR A 146 17.27 -12.55 12.24
C TYR A 146 18.76 -12.51 12.62
N LYS A 147 19.08 -12.54 13.91
CA LYS A 147 20.47 -12.56 14.38
C LYS A 147 21.24 -13.81 13.94
N GLU A 148 20.56 -14.94 13.84
CA GLU A 148 21.17 -16.21 13.43
C GLU A 148 21.32 -16.33 11.90
N ASN A 149 20.42 -15.73 11.11
CA ASN A 149 20.29 -15.95 9.66
C ASN A 149 20.55 -14.69 8.81
N GLY A 150 20.62 -13.50 9.39
CA GLY A 150 20.80 -12.23 8.68
C GLY A 150 19.56 -11.75 7.90
N THR A 151 18.42 -12.39 8.11
CA THR A 151 17.13 -12.04 7.49
C THR A 151 15.97 -12.50 8.36
N PHE A 152 14.79 -11.90 8.19
CA PHE A 152 13.56 -12.43 8.77
C PHE A 152 13.01 -13.60 7.94
N LYS A 153 12.15 -14.40 8.57
CA LYS A 153 11.49 -15.53 7.92
C LYS A 153 10.31 -15.04 7.09
N PHE A 154 10.54 -14.88 5.79
CA PHE A 154 9.46 -14.64 4.83
C PHE A 154 8.61 -15.89 4.64
N LEU A 155 7.31 -15.72 4.49
CA LEU A 155 6.40 -16.80 4.12
C LEU A 155 6.66 -17.25 2.69
N SER A 156 6.59 -18.56 2.45
CA SER A 156 6.55 -19.11 1.11
C SER A 156 5.13 -19.00 0.52
N LYS A 157 5.04 -19.08 -0.81
CA LYS A 157 3.76 -19.11 -1.51
C LYS A 157 2.89 -20.29 -1.03
N GLU A 158 3.49 -21.45 -0.80
CA GLU A 158 2.82 -22.65 -0.30
C GLU A 158 2.25 -22.45 1.11
N GLU A 159 2.97 -21.77 2.00
CA GLU A 159 2.48 -21.44 3.35
C GLU A 159 1.25 -20.55 3.26
N ILE A 160 1.25 -19.54 2.40
CA ILE A 160 0.10 -18.63 2.23
C ILE A 160 -1.10 -19.36 1.62
N ILE A 161 -0.89 -20.21 0.59
CA ILE A 161 -1.96 -21.02 -0.01
C ILE A 161 -2.61 -21.95 1.03
N LYS A 162 -1.82 -22.50 1.95
CA LYS A 162 -2.35 -23.31 3.05
C LYS A 162 -3.21 -22.50 4.02
N MET A 163 -2.84 -21.26 4.30
CA MET A 163 -3.63 -20.37 5.15
C MET A 163 -4.99 -20.03 4.54
N ASP A 164 -5.06 -19.79 3.23
CA ASP A 164 -6.31 -19.51 2.50
C ASP A 164 -7.35 -20.65 2.60
N LYS A 165 -6.90 -21.88 2.75
CA LYS A 165 -7.78 -23.06 2.87
C LYS A 165 -8.43 -23.24 4.26
N ILE A 166 -8.01 -22.46 5.27
CA ILE A 166 -8.44 -22.58 6.68
C ILE A 166 -9.43 -21.47 7.09
N ASP A 167 -10.25 -20.98 6.18
CA ASP A 167 -11.32 -19.99 6.41
C ASP A 167 -10.88 -18.53 6.65
N ASN A 168 -9.63 -18.15 6.43
CA ASN A 168 -9.21 -16.77 6.61
C ASN A 168 -8.50 -16.23 5.36
N ARG A 169 -9.28 -15.63 4.48
CA ARG A 169 -8.78 -14.82 3.37
C ARG A 169 -7.77 -13.77 3.84
N TYR A 170 -8.00 -13.20 5.04
CA TYR A 170 -7.15 -12.17 5.62
C TYR A 170 -6.41 -12.69 6.84
N PHE A 171 -5.12 -12.36 6.95
CA PHE A 171 -4.34 -12.58 8.17
C PHE A 171 -3.45 -11.38 8.45
N GLU A 172 -3.12 -11.16 9.72
CA GLU A 172 -2.21 -10.09 10.15
C GLU A 172 -0.76 -10.51 9.94
N ALA A 173 0.07 -9.56 9.46
CA ALA A 173 1.52 -9.71 9.36
C ALA A 173 2.24 -8.56 10.05
N ASP A 174 3.46 -8.81 10.51
CA ASP A 174 4.30 -7.78 11.11
C ASP A 174 4.98 -6.91 10.08
N PHE A 175 5.26 -7.48 8.91
CA PHE A 175 5.93 -6.78 7.82
C PHE A 175 5.40 -7.25 6.47
N VAL A 176 5.33 -6.32 5.56
CA VAL A 176 5.11 -6.56 4.14
C VAL A 176 5.96 -5.59 3.32
N ASP A 177 6.54 -6.06 2.24
CA ASP A 177 7.07 -5.18 1.23
C ASP A 177 5.93 -4.57 0.42
N LEU A 178 5.92 -3.23 0.28
CA LEU A 178 4.73 -2.47 -0.12
C LEU A 178 4.41 -2.49 -1.63
N GLY A 179 4.93 -3.46 -2.37
CA GLY A 179 4.78 -3.47 -3.84
C GLY A 179 3.37 -3.65 -4.38
N TRP A 180 2.41 -4.02 -3.55
CA TRP A 180 0.97 -4.07 -3.88
C TRP A 180 0.15 -3.89 -2.60
N THR A 181 0.10 -2.66 -2.10
CA THR A 181 -0.48 -2.36 -0.78
C THR A 181 -1.36 -1.13 -0.83
N CYS A 182 -2.58 -1.26 -0.30
CA CYS A 182 -3.52 -0.16 -0.14
C CYS A 182 -3.53 0.34 1.30
N ILE A 183 -3.50 1.65 1.47
CA ILE A 183 -3.55 2.34 2.74
C ILE A 183 -4.67 3.37 2.67
N LYS A 184 -5.63 3.31 3.60
CA LYS A 184 -6.74 4.25 3.66
C LYS A 184 -6.27 5.64 4.11
N LYS A 185 -7.03 6.65 3.71
CA LYS A 185 -6.80 8.04 4.13
C LYS A 185 -6.67 8.13 5.65
N GLY A 186 -5.82 9.04 6.12
CA GLY A 186 -5.61 9.29 7.54
C GLY A 186 -4.62 8.34 8.23
N ILE A 187 -4.24 7.23 7.58
CA ILE A 187 -3.33 6.25 8.19
C ILE A 187 -1.87 6.70 8.06
N SER A 188 -1.43 7.12 6.88
CA SER A 188 -0.07 7.63 6.68
C SER A 188 0.18 8.93 7.46
N GLU A 189 -0.86 9.70 7.74
CA GLU A 189 -0.83 10.91 8.57
C GLU A 189 -0.58 10.64 10.06
N LYS A 190 -0.76 9.41 10.54
CA LYS A 190 -0.41 8.99 11.90
C LYS A 190 1.09 8.79 12.11
N ILE A 191 1.84 8.71 11.03
CA ILE A 191 3.28 8.46 11.04
C ILE A 191 4.03 9.79 10.90
N GLU A 192 5.00 10.01 11.78
CA GLU A 192 5.89 11.16 11.72
C GLU A 192 6.87 11.04 10.53
N TYR A 193 7.09 12.16 9.85
CA TYR A 193 8.13 12.25 8.82
C TYR A 193 9.54 12.14 9.45
N PRO A 194 10.50 11.49 8.79
CA PRO A 194 10.40 10.78 7.51
C PRO A 194 9.61 9.47 7.65
N TRP A 195 8.64 9.26 6.75
CA TRP A 195 7.82 8.04 6.76
C TRP A 195 8.64 6.79 6.50
N PHE A 196 9.63 6.89 5.61
CA PHE A 196 10.60 5.86 5.27
C PHE A 196 11.98 6.33 5.68
N SER A 197 12.66 5.55 6.50
CA SER A 197 14.00 5.87 7.02
C SER A 197 14.78 4.58 7.31
N VAL A 198 16.08 4.73 7.45
CA VAL A 198 16.89 3.67 8.10
C VAL A 198 16.40 3.55 9.55
N ASP A 199 16.21 2.34 10.03
CA ASP A 199 15.77 2.10 11.40
C ASP A 199 16.92 2.37 12.40
N ASP A 200 16.56 2.85 13.58
CA ASP A 200 17.53 3.11 14.67
C ASP A 200 18.04 1.80 15.32
N ASP A 201 17.38 0.67 15.06
CA ASP A 201 17.87 -0.64 15.46
C ASP A 201 19.01 -1.06 14.53
N GLU A 202 20.24 -0.92 14.99
CA GLU A 202 21.46 -1.22 14.21
C GLU A 202 21.47 -2.65 13.65
N ASP A 203 20.84 -3.60 14.36
CA ASP A 203 20.79 -5.01 13.94
C ASP A 203 19.95 -5.22 12.66
N VAL A 204 18.97 -4.36 12.38
CA VAL A 204 18.01 -4.50 11.26
C VAL A 204 17.90 -3.27 10.34
N ALA A 205 18.78 -2.29 10.56
CA ALA A 205 18.74 -0.99 9.88
C ALA A 205 18.73 -1.07 8.33
N LEU A 206 19.32 -2.10 7.77
CA LEU A 206 19.44 -2.32 6.32
C LEU A 206 18.55 -3.45 5.80
N PHE A 207 17.57 -3.88 6.58
CA PHE A 207 16.72 -5.00 6.17
C PHE A 207 15.96 -4.68 4.86
N THR A 208 15.08 -3.70 4.87
CA THR A 208 14.42 -3.16 3.67
C THR A 208 14.00 -1.71 3.89
N ASP A 209 13.74 -1.00 2.78
CA ASP A 209 13.21 0.38 2.80
C ASP A 209 11.82 0.49 3.42
N CYS A 210 11.01 -0.57 3.37
CA CYS A 210 9.66 -0.63 3.93
C CYS A 210 9.62 -0.98 5.42
N TYR A 211 10.72 -1.46 6.01
CA TYR A 211 10.76 -1.95 7.38
C TYR A 211 10.34 -0.87 8.41
N SER A 212 10.96 0.30 8.34
CA SER A 212 10.66 1.39 9.27
C SER A 212 9.20 1.86 9.16
N TYR A 213 8.65 1.88 7.95
CA TYR A 213 7.25 2.25 7.72
C TYR A 213 6.28 1.26 8.36
N CYS A 214 6.47 -0.05 8.14
CA CYS A 214 5.66 -1.09 8.76
C CYS A 214 5.76 -1.05 10.30
N LYS A 215 6.96 -0.87 10.84
CA LYS A 215 7.19 -0.73 12.29
C LYS A 215 6.45 0.48 12.88
N LYS A 216 6.49 1.63 12.20
CA LYS A 216 5.77 2.84 12.60
C LYS A 216 4.24 2.66 12.54
N LEU A 217 3.71 2.00 11.52
CA LEU A 217 2.30 1.63 11.45
C LEU A 217 1.89 0.84 12.69
N LYS A 218 2.59 -0.23 13.00
CA LYS A 218 2.29 -1.09 14.15
C LYS A 218 2.41 -0.35 15.47
N LYS A 219 3.43 0.51 15.64
CA LYS A 219 3.59 1.36 16.83
C LYS A 219 2.40 2.29 17.06
N ASN A 220 1.72 2.70 15.97
CA ASN A 220 0.51 3.52 16.02
C ASN A 220 -0.80 2.69 16.08
N GLY A 221 -0.70 1.38 16.40
CA GLY A 221 -1.87 0.51 16.54
C GLY A 221 -2.53 0.11 15.22
N VAL A 222 -1.86 0.33 14.09
CA VAL A 222 -2.37 -0.03 12.77
C VAL A 222 -1.97 -1.47 12.44
N LYS A 223 -2.95 -2.30 12.11
CA LYS A 223 -2.73 -3.67 11.66
C LYS A 223 -2.42 -3.72 10.17
N ILE A 224 -1.43 -4.52 9.80
CA ILE A 224 -1.10 -4.82 8.40
C ILE A 224 -1.79 -6.13 8.06
N MET A 225 -2.81 -6.07 7.18
CA MET A 225 -3.60 -7.24 6.80
C MET A 225 -3.22 -7.71 5.40
N ILE A 226 -2.99 -9.00 5.28
CA ILE A 226 -2.65 -9.65 4.03
C ILE A 226 -3.91 -10.31 3.46
N ASP A 227 -4.24 -9.99 2.21
CA ASP A 227 -5.28 -10.68 1.46
C ASP A 227 -4.66 -11.85 0.68
N SER A 228 -4.80 -13.06 1.20
CA SER A 228 -4.24 -14.27 0.59
C SER A 228 -4.85 -14.63 -0.77
N SER A 229 -6.01 -14.06 -1.08
CA SER A 229 -6.66 -14.23 -2.39
C SER A 229 -6.05 -13.39 -3.51
N ILE A 230 -5.15 -12.44 -3.18
CA ILE A 230 -4.39 -11.65 -4.13
C ILE A 230 -2.99 -12.25 -4.24
N MET A 231 -2.75 -13.03 -5.28
CA MET A 231 -1.46 -13.65 -5.54
C MET A 231 -0.98 -13.19 -6.92
N LEU A 232 0.01 -12.29 -6.92
CA LEU A 232 0.52 -11.64 -8.12
C LEU A 232 1.85 -12.24 -8.56
N ASP A 233 2.10 -12.18 -9.87
CA ASP A 233 3.40 -12.48 -10.43
C ASP A 233 4.34 -11.26 -10.31
N TYR A 234 5.63 -11.55 -10.38
CA TYR A 234 6.69 -10.56 -10.31
C TYR A 234 7.65 -10.80 -11.48
N SER A 235 7.93 -9.77 -12.27
CA SER A 235 8.86 -9.85 -13.38
C SER A 235 10.14 -9.11 -13.06
N GLU A 236 11.27 -9.79 -13.13
CA GLU A 236 12.58 -9.10 -13.12
C GLU A 236 12.74 -8.25 -14.39
N VAL A 237 13.25 -7.04 -14.22
CA VAL A 237 13.58 -6.11 -15.32
C VAL A 237 14.93 -6.47 -15.90
#